data_72c2cf67d20cbdf0af728f5958821d87
#
_entry.id   72c2cf67d20cbdf0af728f5958821d87
#
_cell.length_a   1.000
_cell.length_b   1.000
_cell.length_c   1.000
_cell.angle_alpha   90.00
_cell.angle_beta   90.00
_cell.angle_gamma   90.00
#
_symmetry.space_group_name_H-M   'P 1'
#
loop_
_entity.id
_entity.type
_entity.pdbx_description
1 polymer ?
#
loop_
_entity_poly.entity_id
_entity_poly.type
_entity_poly.pdbx_seq_one_letter_code
_entity_poly.pdbx_strand_id
1 'polypeptide(L)'
;MKTIPCAIISLLILISCEVSFVYAQVPSSPLSRNELVPPFALIATPQSPSPGQKVTVTTQATSFDVQRAQYTWIVDGEPRPDISGPGRNSYIFTAAEVGSTKHIDVQVEPMNGRAVTASLIVYTIDIAMTWTADTYTPKWYKGKALPIPQSLIRVAAIPTIIIEGITIPAEKLIYTWEQNGERVLYGVGKQIFEFQEPEQAWDTPTIVLTLEDRERRIQKEARVMIVSQIPQAVIYQSFPLGGIEFRRGASAFFPVPPGIIDVQIEPFFFNKQSKYNFSYEWLVQGNPVSGSPKNPFLLTLDTQQQSLNDVSIYATVQDQVKKTDLYLPAASSFVTIPIRK
;
A
#
# COMPACT_ATOMS: atom_id res chain seq x y z
N MET A 1 -35.12 26.74 -85.26
CA MET A 1 -35.96 25.57 -84.97
C MET A 1 -35.67 25.20 -83.55
N LYS A 2 -36.71 25.15 -82.75
CA LYS A 2 -36.78 25.11 -81.25
C LYS A 2 -36.46 23.73 -80.74
N THR A 3 -35.60 23.61 -79.72
CA THR A 3 -35.52 22.42 -78.86
C THR A 3 -35.55 22.89 -77.37
N ILE A 4 -36.53 22.38 -76.68
CA ILE A 4 -36.82 22.62 -75.26
C ILE A 4 -35.98 21.61 -74.41
N PRO A 5 -35.29 21.99 -73.37
CA PRO A 5 -34.70 21.01 -72.48
C PRO A 5 -35.71 20.65 -71.34
N CYS A 6 -35.84 19.37 -71.12
CA CYS A 6 -36.61 18.73 -70.09
C CYS A 6 -35.86 18.89 -68.72
N ALA A 7 -36.49 19.51 -67.76
CA ALA A 7 -35.97 19.65 -66.41
C ALA A 7 -36.33 18.41 -65.57
N ILE A 8 -35.34 17.70 -65.10
CA ILE A 8 -35.46 16.59 -64.16
C ILE A 8 -35.41 17.19 -62.74
N ILE A 9 -36.52 17.17 -62.06
CA ILE A 9 -36.63 17.52 -60.65
C ILE A 9 -36.23 16.28 -59.85
N SER A 10 -35.05 16.31 -59.26
CA SER A 10 -34.63 15.31 -58.28
C SER A 10 -35.19 15.64 -56.89
N LEU A 11 -36.15 14.83 -56.47
CA LEU A 11 -36.73 14.90 -55.10
C LEU A 11 -35.77 14.22 -54.13
N LEU A 12 -35.01 15.01 -53.38
CA LEU A 12 -34.19 14.54 -52.26
C LEU A 12 -35.11 14.29 -51.03
N ILE A 13 -35.39 13.01 -50.76
CA ILE A 13 -36.04 12.58 -49.54
C ILE A 13 -34.98 12.55 -48.45
N LEU A 14 -34.96 13.54 -47.58
CA LEU A 14 -34.21 13.56 -46.33
C LEU A 14 -34.92 12.60 -45.32
N ILE A 15 -34.39 11.39 -45.20
CA ILE A 15 -34.77 10.50 -44.10
C ILE A 15 -34.03 10.99 -42.84
N SER A 16 -34.71 11.75 -42.01
CA SER A 16 -34.27 12.08 -40.63
C SER A 16 -34.37 10.80 -39.81
N CYS A 17 -33.25 10.15 -39.58
CA CYS A 17 -33.15 9.06 -38.59
C CYS A 17 -33.13 9.72 -37.21
N GLU A 18 -34.30 9.80 -36.54
CA GLU A 18 -34.36 10.15 -35.13
C GLU A 18 -33.84 9.00 -34.32
N VAL A 19 -32.58 9.12 -33.86
CA VAL A 19 -32.02 8.21 -32.88
C VAL A 19 -32.61 8.56 -31.53
N SER A 20 -33.70 7.89 -31.15
CA SER A 20 -34.24 7.95 -29.79
C SER A 20 -33.22 7.30 -28.84
N PHE A 21 -32.47 8.13 -28.11
CA PHE A 21 -31.71 7.64 -26.95
C PHE A 21 -32.70 7.25 -25.86
N VAL A 22 -33.00 5.97 -25.77
CA VAL A 22 -33.62 5.40 -24.58
C VAL A 22 -32.58 5.46 -23.47
N TYR A 23 -32.68 6.51 -22.65
CA TYR A 23 -31.99 6.50 -21.35
C TYR A 23 -32.60 5.37 -20.52
N ALA A 24 -31.93 4.24 -20.46
CA ALA A 24 -32.20 3.28 -19.43
C ALA A 24 -31.92 3.98 -18.10
N GLN A 25 -32.97 4.38 -17.41
CA GLN A 25 -32.89 4.78 -16.01
C GLN A 25 -32.38 3.55 -15.26
N VAL A 26 -31.07 3.55 -14.97
CA VAL A 26 -30.52 2.68 -13.95
C VAL A 26 -31.27 3.07 -12.67
N PRO A 27 -31.99 2.14 -12.02
CA PRO A 27 -32.63 2.46 -10.76
C PRO A 27 -31.51 2.80 -9.77
N SER A 28 -31.30 4.07 -9.54
CA SER A 28 -30.47 4.61 -8.49
C SER A 28 -31.22 4.48 -7.18
N SER A 29 -31.25 3.29 -6.66
CA SER A 29 -31.42 3.04 -5.23
C SER A 29 -30.90 1.63 -4.98
N PRO A 30 -29.73 1.43 -4.35
CA PRO A 30 -29.64 0.29 -3.50
C PRO A 30 -30.81 0.48 -2.52
N LEU A 31 -31.79 -0.41 -2.57
CA LEU A 31 -32.72 -0.58 -1.49
C LEU A 31 -31.88 -0.55 -0.22
N SER A 32 -31.96 0.58 0.50
CA SER A 32 -31.54 0.63 1.87
C SER A 32 -32.32 -0.50 2.53
N ARG A 33 -31.69 -1.65 2.68
CA ARG A 33 -32.16 -2.64 3.61
C ARG A 33 -32.13 -1.87 4.92
N ASN A 34 -33.30 -1.45 5.37
CA ASN A 34 -33.54 -1.18 6.76
C ASN A 34 -33.22 -2.50 7.46
N GLU A 35 -31.96 -2.70 7.77
CA GLU A 35 -31.58 -3.68 8.78
C GLU A 35 -32.32 -3.18 10.01
N LEU A 36 -33.38 -3.87 10.37
CA LEU A 36 -34.13 -3.62 11.60
C LEU A 36 -33.08 -3.70 12.71
N VAL A 37 -32.62 -2.55 13.16
CA VAL A 37 -31.70 -2.48 14.31
C VAL A 37 -32.41 -3.22 15.43
N PRO A 38 -31.84 -4.32 15.96
CA PRO A 38 -32.51 -5.06 17.00
C PRO A 38 -32.77 -4.12 18.17
N PRO A 39 -33.91 -4.23 18.84
CA PRO A 39 -34.27 -3.30 19.92
C PRO A 39 -33.26 -3.27 21.05
N PHE A 40 -32.40 -4.30 21.12
CA PHE A 40 -31.27 -4.43 22.05
C PHE A 40 -30.14 -5.24 21.39
N ALA A 41 -28.91 -4.76 21.44
CA ALA A 41 -27.73 -5.41 20.89
C ALA A 41 -26.48 -5.15 21.71
N LEU A 42 -25.50 -6.06 21.61
CA LEU A 42 -24.11 -5.86 22.04
C LEU A 42 -23.25 -5.50 20.84
N ILE A 43 -22.37 -4.52 21.03
CA ILE A 43 -21.40 -4.10 20.03
C ILE A 43 -20.01 -4.13 20.62
N ALA A 44 -19.10 -4.85 19.96
CA ALA A 44 -17.67 -4.83 20.29
C ALA A 44 -16.92 -3.81 19.42
N THR A 45 -16.06 -3.06 20.02
CA THR A 45 -15.15 -2.12 19.33
C THR A 45 -13.70 -2.38 19.80
N PRO A 46 -12.83 -2.87 18.91
CA PRO A 46 -13.11 -3.35 17.55
C PRO A 46 -13.91 -4.67 17.54
N GLN A 47 -14.62 -4.95 16.45
CA GLN A 47 -15.42 -6.17 16.30
C GLN A 47 -14.53 -7.43 16.28
N SER A 48 -13.42 -7.37 15.58
CA SER A 48 -12.43 -8.45 15.49
C SER A 48 -11.04 -7.93 15.87
N PRO A 49 -10.69 -8.00 17.17
CA PRO A 49 -9.43 -7.45 17.67
C PRO A 49 -8.20 -8.26 17.20
N SER A 50 -7.04 -7.58 17.19
CA SER A 50 -5.74 -8.25 17.17
C SER A 50 -5.33 -8.73 18.56
N PRO A 51 -4.40 -9.69 18.69
CA PRO A 51 -3.81 -10.06 19.97
C PRO A 51 -3.30 -8.85 20.78
N GLY A 52 -3.62 -8.82 22.06
CA GLY A 52 -3.25 -7.73 22.95
C GLY A 52 -4.07 -6.44 22.79
N GLN A 53 -4.99 -6.37 21.85
CA GLN A 53 -5.82 -5.19 21.65
C GLN A 53 -6.92 -5.11 22.71
N LYS A 54 -7.15 -3.90 23.21
CA LYS A 54 -8.25 -3.61 24.14
C LYS A 54 -9.58 -3.55 23.37
N VAL A 55 -10.56 -4.26 23.88
CA VAL A 55 -11.92 -4.35 23.33
C VAL A 55 -12.90 -3.75 24.30
N THR A 56 -13.78 -2.88 23.81
CA THR A 56 -14.90 -2.36 24.59
C THR A 56 -16.18 -2.94 24.01
N VAL A 57 -16.94 -3.65 24.82
CA VAL A 57 -18.28 -4.14 24.48
C VAL A 57 -19.28 -3.21 25.14
N THR A 58 -20.20 -2.68 24.34
CA THR A 58 -21.25 -1.76 24.79
C THR A 58 -22.62 -2.29 24.45
N THR A 59 -23.62 -1.97 25.26
CA THR A 59 -25.00 -2.26 24.99
C THR A 59 -25.64 -1.11 24.25
N GLN A 60 -26.39 -1.39 23.20
CA GLN A 60 -27.25 -0.43 22.50
C GLN A 60 -28.71 -0.84 22.64
N ALA A 61 -29.58 0.10 23.02
CA ALA A 61 -31.01 -0.10 23.07
C ALA A 61 -31.74 1.11 22.48
N THR A 62 -32.85 0.84 21.80
CA THR A 62 -33.76 1.88 21.28
C THR A 62 -35.05 1.99 22.10
N SER A 63 -35.31 1.00 22.97
CA SER A 63 -36.58 0.87 23.69
C SER A 63 -36.51 1.23 25.17
N PHE A 64 -35.30 1.45 25.74
CA PHE A 64 -35.12 1.84 27.14
C PHE A 64 -33.81 2.62 27.37
N ASP A 65 -33.74 3.29 28.53
CA ASP A 65 -32.55 4.04 28.93
C ASP A 65 -31.48 3.06 29.46
N VAL A 66 -30.39 2.90 28.70
CA VAL A 66 -29.25 2.03 29.03
C VAL A 66 -28.52 2.44 30.30
N GLN A 67 -28.59 3.71 30.72
CA GLN A 67 -27.90 4.22 31.92
C GLN A 67 -28.64 3.88 33.22
N ARG A 68 -29.93 3.56 33.13
CA ARG A 68 -30.79 3.29 34.30
C ARG A 68 -31.19 1.83 34.44
N ALA A 69 -30.77 0.97 33.53
CA ALA A 69 -31.08 -0.45 33.56
C ALA A 69 -30.12 -1.20 34.51
N GLN A 70 -30.56 -2.33 35.02
CA GLN A 70 -29.74 -3.30 35.77
C GLN A 70 -29.12 -4.27 34.79
N TYR A 71 -27.79 -4.52 34.93
CA TYR A 71 -27.01 -5.41 34.05
C TYR A 71 -26.49 -6.61 34.82
N THR A 72 -26.62 -7.78 34.23
CA THR A 72 -25.96 -9.02 34.67
C THR A 72 -25.12 -9.55 33.50
N TRP A 73 -23.81 -9.48 33.65
CA TRP A 73 -22.84 -9.95 32.65
C TRP A 73 -22.40 -11.38 32.96
N ILE A 74 -22.32 -12.18 31.93
CA ILE A 74 -21.78 -13.53 31.92
C ILE A 74 -20.70 -13.58 30.85
N VAL A 75 -19.50 -13.99 31.20
CA VAL A 75 -18.36 -14.04 30.27
C VAL A 75 -17.77 -15.45 30.28
N ASP A 76 -17.71 -16.07 29.11
CA ASP A 76 -17.27 -17.46 28.94
C ASP A 76 -18.04 -18.45 29.83
N GLY A 77 -19.33 -18.17 30.03
CA GLY A 77 -20.22 -18.97 30.86
C GLY A 77 -20.15 -18.66 32.35
N GLU A 78 -19.25 -17.78 32.79
CA GLU A 78 -19.07 -17.42 34.21
C GLU A 78 -19.73 -16.07 34.52
N PRO A 79 -20.61 -15.99 35.55
CA PRO A 79 -21.16 -14.73 36.02
C PRO A 79 -20.07 -13.75 36.48
N ARG A 80 -20.21 -12.48 36.11
CA ARG A 80 -19.23 -11.42 36.43
C ARG A 80 -19.85 -10.32 37.28
N PRO A 81 -19.95 -10.54 38.60
CA PRO A 81 -20.53 -9.55 39.53
C PRO A 81 -19.73 -8.25 39.57
N ASP A 82 -18.43 -8.31 39.32
CA ASP A 82 -17.50 -7.16 39.35
C ASP A 82 -17.83 -6.10 38.26
N ILE A 83 -18.44 -6.51 37.16
CA ILE A 83 -18.86 -5.63 36.06
C ILE A 83 -20.37 -5.54 35.91
N SER A 84 -21.14 -6.25 36.75
CA SER A 84 -22.61 -6.23 36.77
C SER A 84 -23.12 -5.14 37.73
N GLY A 85 -24.36 -4.69 37.53
CA GLY A 85 -25.00 -3.70 38.41
C GLY A 85 -25.75 -2.60 37.63
N PRO A 86 -26.31 -1.60 38.36
CA PRO A 86 -27.05 -0.48 37.76
C PRO A 86 -26.15 0.34 36.83
N GLY A 87 -26.60 0.62 35.59
CA GLY A 87 -25.88 1.46 34.65
C GLY A 87 -24.56 0.87 34.11
N ARG A 88 -24.25 -0.36 34.46
CA ARG A 88 -23.03 -1.07 33.99
C ARG A 88 -23.19 -1.55 32.55
N ASN A 89 -23.36 -0.64 31.62
CA ASN A 89 -23.71 -0.87 30.22
C ASN A 89 -22.51 -1.21 29.30
N SER A 90 -21.30 -1.40 29.86
CA SER A 90 -20.10 -1.71 29.12
C SER A 90 -19.18 -2.69 29.85
N TYR A 91 -18.49 -3.53 29.05
CA TYR A 91 -17.45 -4.44 29.49
C TYR A 91 -16.18 -4.23 28.67
N ILE A 92 -15.03 -4.23 29.34
CA ILE A 92 -13.73 -4.01 28.70
C ILE A 92 -12.82 -5.19 29.00
N PHE A 93 -12.18 -5.73 27.96
CA PHE A 93 -11.18 -6.79 28.10
C PHE A 93 -10.03 -6.61 27.10
N THR A 94 -8.96 -7.37 27.27
CA THR A 94 -7.84 -7.46 26.32
C THR A 94 -7.95 -8.77 25.56
N ALA A 95 -7.89 -8.70 24.24
CA ALA A 95 -7.94 -9.88 23.36
C ALA A 95 -6.69 -10.75 23.58
N ALA A 96 -6.88 -12.05 23.66
CA ALA A 96 -5.81 -13.01 23.83
C ALA A 96 -5.12 -13.31 22.45
N GLU A 97 -4.52 -14.47 22.30
CA GLU A 97 -3.84 -14.88 21.06
C GLU A 97 -4.81 -15.11 19.89
N VAL A 98 -4.29 -15.15 18.67
CA VAL A 98 -5.06 -15.44 17.46
C VAL A 98 -5.80 -16.78 17.61
N GLY A 99 -7.08 -16.80 17.24
CA GLY A 99 -7.95 -17.95 17.36
C GLY A 99 -8.65 -18.06 18.70
N SER A 100 -8.32 -17.22 19.67
CA SER A 100 -9.10 -17.14 20.91
C SER A 100 -10.49 -16.55 20.65
N THR A 101 -11.45 -17.03 21.42
CA THR A 101 -12.86 -16.64 21.33
C THR A 101 -13.31 -16.14 22.70
N LYS A 102 -14.08 -15.06 22.73
CA LYS A 102 -14.70 -14.52 23.93
C LYS A 102 -16.22 -14.57 23.77
N HIS A 103 -16.89 -15.34 24.61
CA HIS A 103 -18.34 -15.42 24.68
C HIS A 103 -18.86 -14.44 25.73
N ILE A 104 -19.77 -13.57 25.35
CA ILE A 104 -20.28 -12.50 26.19
C ILE A 104 -21.80 -12.52 26.13
N ASP A 105 -22.42 -12.78 27.24
CA ASP A 105 -23.86 -12.70 27.42
C ASP A 105 -24.20 -11.60 28.40
N VAL A 106 -25.29 -10.89 28.17
CA VAL A 106 -25.81 -9.90 29.08
C VAL A 106 -27.32 -10.03 29.22
N GLN A 107 -27.78 -10.06 30.46
CA GLN A 107 -29.19 -9.85 30.79
C GLN A 107 -29.35 -8.45 31.32
N VAL A 108 -30.35 -7.73 30.77
CA VAL A 108 -30.64 -6.35 31.14
C VAL A 108 -32.09 -6.26 31.62
N GLU A 109 -32.27 -5.68 32.78
CA GLU A 109 -33.57 -5.38 33.39
C GLU A 109 -33.80 -3.86 33.35
N PRO A 110 -34.58 -3.36 32.39
CA PRO A 110 -34.96 -1.96 32.38
C PRO A 110 -35.81 -1.57 33.59
N MET A 111 -35.76 -0.29 34.02
CA MET A 111 -36.62 0.19 35.12
C MET A 111 -38.10 -0.05 34.86
N ASN A 112 -38.52 0.09 33.60
CA ASN A 112 -39.87 -0.13 33.17
C ASN A 112 -39.82 -1.06 31.95
N GLY A 113 -40.21 -2.33 32.09
CA GLY A 113 -40.22 -3.27 30.99
C GLY A 113 -39.84 -4.69 31.38
N ARG A 114 -39.76 -5.57 30.39
CA ARG A 114 -39.31 -6.95 30.59
C ARG A 114 -37.81 -7.05 30.46
N ALA A 115 -37.20 -7.97 31.17
CA ALA A 115 -35.80 -8.32 30.97
C ALA A 115 -35.53 -8.73 29.50
N VAL A 116 -34.42 -8.28 28.98
CA VAL A 116 -33.93 -8.61 27.63
C VAL A 116 -32.53 -9.19 27.74
N THR A 117 -32.17 -10.07 26.79
CA THR A 117 -30.85 -10.71 26.74
C THR A 117 -30.23 -10.47 25.38
N ALA A 118 -28.92 -10.38 25.34
CA ALA A 118 -28.14 -10.38 24.10
C ALA A 118 -26.85 -11.19 24.31
N SER A 119 -26.39 -11.83 23.24
CA SER A 119 -25.15 -12.60 23.20
C SER A 119 -24.27 -12.07 22.10
N LEU A 120 -22.95 -12.08 22.34
CA LEU A 120 -21.93 -11.66 21.38
C LEU A 120 -20.74 -12.61 21.48
N ILE A 121 -20.22 -13.00 20.33
CA ILE A 121 -18.98 -13.76 20.23
C ILE A 121 -17.93 -12.86 19.55
N VAL A 122 -16.78 -12.67 20.23
CA VAL A 122 -15.66 -11.89 19.70
C VAL A 122 -14.52 -12.84 19.36
N TYR A 123 -14.12 -12.85 18.10
CA TYR A 123 -13.01 -13.65 17.59
C TYR A 123 -11.74 -12.79 17.49
N THR A 124 -10.63 -13.25 18.09
CA THR A 124 -9.33 -12.61 17.94
C THR A 124 -8.66 -13.10 16.68
N ILE A 125 -8.44 -12.21 15.72
CA ILE A 125 -7.84 -12.50 14.42
C ILE A 125 -6.72 -11.53 14.11
N ASP A 126 -5.85 -11.87 13.15
CA ASP A 126 -4.81 -10.96 12.70
C ASP A 126 -4.72 -10.85 11.19
N ILE A 127 -4.26 -9.69 10.70
CA ILE A 127 -4.00 -9.41 9.28
C ILE A 127 -2.65 -8.72 9.20
N ALA A 128 -1.66 -9.43 8.68
CA ALA A 128 -0.42 -8.79 8.28
C ALA A 128 -0.57 -8.21 6.86
N MET A 129 -0.10 -6.98 6.66
CA MET A 129 -0.01 -6.37 5.34
C MET A 129 1.45 -6.19 4.95
N THR A 130 1.78 -6.53 3.72
CA THR A 130 3.09 -6.29 3.13
C THR A 130 2.94 -5.68 1.74
N TRP A 131 3.99 -5.04 1.25
CA TRP A 131 3.97 -4.48 -0.11
C TRP A 131 5.34 -4.61 -0.77
N THR A 132 5.37 -4.54 -2.08
CA THR A 132 6.57 -4.48 -2.91
C THR A 132 6.39 -3.40 -3.97
N ALA A 133 7.46 -2.68 -4.30
CA ALA A 133 7.48 -1.78 -5.44
C ALA A 133 8.26 -2.43 -6.60
N ASP A 134 7.81 -2.17 -7.83
CA ASP A 134 8.49 -2.64 -9.04
C ASP A 134 9.57 -1.64 -9.47
N THR A 135 10.56 -1.45 -8.62
CA THR A 135 11.70 -0.55 -8.86
C THR A 135 13.01 -1.31 -8.89
N TYR A 136 13.98 -0.78 -9.64
CA TYR A 136 15.30 -1.39 -9.77
C TYR A 136 16.06 -1.35 -8.45
N THR A 137 16.64 -2.48 -8.08
CA THR A 137 17.65 -2.62 -7.03
C THR A 137 18.77 -3.54 -7.51
N PRO A 138 20.03 -3.28 -7.14
CA PRO A 138 21.12 -4.20 -7.46
C PRO A 138 20.87 -5.59 -6.84
N LYS A 139 21.31 -6.66 -7.51
CA LYS A 139 21.07 -8.07 -7.06
C LYS A 139 21.59 -8.39 -5.66
N TRP A 140 22.62 -7.69 -5.23
CA TRP A 140 23.23 -7.86 -3.90
C TRP A 140 22.54 -7.06 -2.80
N TYR A 141 21.66 -6.12 -3.15
CA TYR A 141 20.90 -5.33 -2.18
C TYR A 141 19.93 -6.21 -1.41
N LYS A 142 20.03 -6.17 -0.08
CA LYS A 142 19.19 -7.00 0.82
C LYS A 142 17.97 -6.28 1.35
N GLY A 143 17.87 -4.98 1.09
CA GLY A 143 16.74 -4.18 1.51
C GLY A 143 15.53 -4.35 0.60
N LYS A 144 14.46 -3.66 0.96
CA LYS A 144 13.22 -3.63 0.20
C LYS A 144 13.33 -2.65 -0.98
N ALA A 145 12.81 -3.02 -2.14
CA ALA A 145 12.63 -2.09 -3.24
C ALA A 145 11.61 -1.02 -2.83
N LEU A 146 12.02 0.24 -2.84
CA LEU A 146 11.19 1.36 -2.41
C LEU A 146 10.48 2.00 -3.60
N PRO A 147 9.23 2.48 -3.41
CA PRO A 147 8.48 3.11 -4.48
C PRO A 147 9.03 4.50 -4.81
N ILE A 148 8.93 4.86 -6.06
CA ILE A 148 9.13 6.21 -6.58
C ILE A 148 7.85 6.61 -7.33
N PRO A 149 7.66 7.89 -7.67
CA PRO A 149 6.54 8.30 -8.50
C PRO A 149 6.39 7.43 -9.75
N GLN A 150 5.15 7.07 -10.06
CA GLN A 150 4.77 6.22 -11.21
C GLN A 150 5.27 4.76 -11.16
N SER A 151 5.85 4.29 -10.05
CA SER A 151 6.18 2.87 -9.90
C SER A 151 4.93 2.04 -9.64
N LEU A 152 4.92 0.78 -10.10
CA LEU A 152 3.87 -0.16 -9.76
C LEU A 152 4.09 -0.71 -8.35
N ILE A 153 3.06 -0.64 -7.52
CA ILE A 153 3.06 -1.18 -6.16
C ILE A 153 2.08 -2.33 -6.08
N ARG A 154 2.50 -3.39 -5.42
CA ARG A 154 1.68 -4.54 -5.08
C ARG A 154 1.59 -4.66 -3.57
N VAL A 155 0.37 -4.56 -3.03
CA VAL A 155 0.06 -4.77 -1.61
C VAL A 155 -0.58 -6.13 -1.44
N ALA A 156 -0.11 -6.91 -0.48
CA ALA A 156 -0.65 -8.22 -0.16
C ALA A 156 -1.13 -8.26 1.29
N ALA A 157 -2.30 -8.83 1.52
CA ALA A 157 -2.85 -9.14 2.83
C ALA A 157 -2.62 -10.61 3.17
N ILE A 158 -2.15 -10.86 4.37
CA ILE A 158 -1.88 -12.20 4.91
C ILE A 158 -2.72 -12.36 6.18
N PRO A 159 -4.00 -12.77 6.05
CA PRO A 159 -4.87 -12.96 7.20
C PRO A 159 -4.53 -14.26 7.93
N THR A 160 -4.60 -14.21 9.26
CA THR A 160 -4.58 -15.39 10.14
C THR A 160 -5.89 -15.42 10.90
N ILE A 161 -6.80 -16.29 10.47
CA ILE A 161 -8.16 -16.38 10.98
C ILE A 161 -8.46 -17.80 11.40
N ILE A 162 -8.76 -17.96 12.68
CA ILE A 162 -9.17 -19.23 13.26
C ILE A 162 -10.49 -18.99 14.00
N ILE A 163 -11.54 -19.68 13.60
CA ILE A 163 -12.88 -19.63 14.20
C ILE A 163 -13.23 -21.02 14.70
N GLU A 164 -13.49 -21.13 16.00
CA GLU A 164 -13.83 -22.40 16.64
C GLU A 164 -12.81 -23.52 16.36
N GLY A 165 -11.52 -23.17 16.35
CA GLY A 165 -10.43 -24.09 16.07
C GLY A 165 -10.22 -24.42 14.58
N ILE A 166 -11.03 -23.85 13.68
CA ILE A 166 -10.94 -24.08 12.24
C ILE A 166 -10.26 -22.86 11.58
N THR A 167 -9.17 -23.11 10.85
CA THR A 167 -8.52 -22.06 10.04
C THR A 167 -9.38 -21.74 8.81
N ILE A 168 -9.75 -20.50 8.64
CA ILE A 168 -10.48 -20.03 7.47
C ILE A 168 -9.47 -19.68 6.37
N PRO A 169 -9.53 -20.38 5.21
CA PRO A 169 -8.63 -20.09 4.09
C PRO A 169 -8.82 -18.67 3.56
N ALA A 170 -7.70 -18.00 3.26
CA ALA A 170 -7.71 -16.63 2.76
C ALA A 170 -8.53 -16.45 1.46
N GLU A 171 -8.59 -17.49 0.62
CA GLU A 171 -9.35 -17.49 -0.64
C GLU A 171 -10.88 -17.48 -0.44
N LYS A 172 -11.35 -17.78 0.77
CA LYS A 172 -12.79 -17.78 1.10
C LYS A 172 -13.26 -16.46 1.71
N LEU A 173 -12.33 -15.58 2.07
CA LEU A 173 -12.63 -14.29 2.69
C LEU A 173 -13.03 -13.26 1.65
N ILE A 174 -13.76 -12.24 2.08
CA ILE A 174 -14.19 -11.11 1.27
C ILE A 174 -13.25 -9.96 1.59
N TYR A 175 -12.66 -9.37 0.55
CA TYR A 175 -11.72 -8.26 0.63
C TYR A 175 -12.35 -7.02 0.03
N THR A 176 -12.29 -5.93 0.76
CA THR A 176 -12.63 -4.58 0.26
C THR A 176 -11.40 -3.72 0.43
N TRP A 177 -10.81 -3.34 -0.72
CA TRP A 177 -9.66 -2.45 -0.75
C TRP A 177 -10.11 -1.04 -1.08
N GLU A 178 -9.61 -0.10 -0.32
CA GLU A 178 -9.84 1.32 -0.52
C GLU A 178 -8.50 2.04 -0.65
N GLN A 179 -8.44 3.00 -1.57
CA GLN A 179 -7.33 3.93 -1.74
C GLN A 179 -7.85 5.34 -1.53
N ASN A 180 -7.30 6.06 -0.56
CA ASN A 180 -7.72 7.44 -0.22
C ASN A 180 -9.23 7.57 0.07
N GLY A 181 -9.84 6.53 0.65
CA GLY A 181 -11.27 6.49 0.98
C GLY A 181 -12.19 6.06 -0.17
N GLU A 182 -11.65 5.79 -1.37
CA GLU A 182 -12.41 5.26 -2.49
C GLU A 182 -12.20 3.75 -2.63
N ARG A 183 -13.29 3.00 -2.80
CA ARG A 183 -13.23 1.56 -3.02
C ARG A 183 -12.69 1.25 -4.42
N VAL A 184 -11.54 0.58 -4.47
CA VAL A 184 -10.81 0.28 -5.72
C VAL A 184 -10.85 -1.19 -6.12
N LEU A 185 -11.02 -2.12 -5.15
CA LEU A 185 -11.12 -3.54 -5.43
C LEU A 185 -12.01 -4.21 -4.39
N TYR A 186 -12.90 -5.10 -4.86
CA TYR A 186 -13.80 -5.88 -3.99
C TYR A 186 -13.92 -7.31 -4.50
N GLY A 187 -14.01 -8.27 -3.60
CA GLY A 187 -14.36 -9.65 -3.94
C GLY A 187 -13.73 -10.69 -3.04
N VAL A 188 -14.20 -11.93 -3.26
CA VAL A 188 -13.72 -13.12 -2.55
C VAL A 188 -12.31 -13.46 -3.03
N GLY A 189 -11.38 -13.73 -2.09
CA GLY A 189 -10.02 -14.16 -2.39
C GLY A 189 -9.12 -13.08 -2.99
N LYS A 190 -9.55 -11.81 -2.99
CA LYS A 190 -8.76 -10.68 -3.53
C LYS A 190 -7.68 -10.22 -2.56
N GLN A 191 -6.72 -11.11 -2.26
CA GLN A 191 -5.65 -10.90 -1.29
C GLN A 191 -4.61 -9.87 -1.73
N ILE A 192 -4.53 -9.58 -3.04
CA ILE A 192 -3.53 -8.69 -3.63
C ILE A 192 -4.24 -7.53 -4.31
N PHE A 193 -3.76 -6.34 -4.01
CA PHE A 193 -4.13 -5.10 -4.69
C PHE A 193 -2.91 -4.47 -5.34
N GLU A 194 -3.03 -4.08 -6.61
CA GLU A 194 -1.98 -3.43 -7.38
C GLU A 194 -2.43 -2.04 -7.80
N PHE A 195 -1.54 -1.07 -7.66
CA PHE A 195 -1.79 0.29 -8.11
C PHE A 195 -0.49 0.97 -8.57
N GLN A 196 -0.63 2.02 -9.34
CA GLN A 196 0.48 2.86 -9.74
C GLN A 196 0.62 4.01 -8.74
N GLU A 197 1.85 4.23 -8.26
CA GLU A 197 2.16 5.34 -7.38
C GLU A 197 1.84 6.66 -8.07
N PRO A 198 1.27 7.66 -7.38
CA PRO A 198 1.02 8.97 -7.96
C PRO A 198 2.27 9.62 -8.56
N GLU A 199 2.09 10.51 -9.52
CA GLU A 199 3.20 11.23 -10.15
C GLU A 199 3.94 12.15 -9.19
N GLN A 200 3.24 12.66 -8.19
CA GLN A 200 3.79 13.60 -7.22
C GLN A 200 4.21 12.86 -5.94
N ALA A 201 5.51 12.95 -5.61
CA ALA A 201 6.11 12.22 -4.49
C ALA A 201 5.52 12.55 -3.09
N TRP A 202 4.86 13.70 -2.93
CA TRP A 202 4.22 14.09 -1.66
C TRP A 202 2.78 13.58 -1.51
N ASP A 203 2.21 13.02 -2.56
CA ASP A 203 0.88 12.43 -2.52
C ASP A 203 1.00 10.99 -2.03
N THR A 204 0.92 10.82 -0.71
CA THR A 204 1.09 9.51 -0.06
C THR A 204 -0.24 8.78 0.00
N PRO A 205 -0.47 7.74 -0.81
CA PRO A 205 -1.71 6.99 -0.78
C PRO A 205 -1.88 6.22 0.53
N THR A 206 -3.07 6.33 1.11
CA THR A 206 -3.51 5.49 2.22
C THR A 206 -4.30 4.32 1.67
N ILE A 207 -3.80 3.10 1.90
CA ILE A 207 -4.47 1.87 1.51
C ILE A 207 -5.12 1.25 2.74
N VAL A 208 -6.42 1.06 2.65
CA VAL A 208 -7.23 0.43 3.69
C VAL A 208 -7.78 -0.88 3.14
N LEU A 209 -7.70 -1.92 3.94
CA LEU A 209 -8.32 -3.21 3.70
C LEU A 209 -9.38 -3.44 4.76
N THR A 210 -10.61 -3.69 4.34
CA THR A 210 -11.64 -4.30 5.18
C THR A 210 -11.80 -5.76 4.78
N LEU A 211 -11.69 -6.64 5.76
CA LEU A 211 -11.78 -8.10 5.61
C LEU A 211 -13.00 -8.62 6.35
N GLU A 212 -13.78 -9.47 5.69
CA GLU A 212 -14.98 -10.11 6.23
C GLU A 212 -15.04 -11.58 5.86
N ASP A 213 -15.71 -12.39 6.67
CA ASP A 213 -16.16 -13.71 6.25
C ASP A 213 -17.59 -13.66 5.66
N ARG A 214 -18.00 -14.72 4.97
CA ARG A 214 -19.33 -14.78 4.32
C ARG A 214 -20.48 -14.69 5.31
N GLU A 215 -20.27 -15.13 6.53
CA GLU A 215 -21.27 -15.17 7.60
C GLU A 215 -21.27 -13.90 8.46
N ARG A 216 -20.37 -12.95 8.13
CA ARG A 216 -20.16 -11.68 8.85
C ARG A 216 -19.88 -11.87 10.35
N ARG A 217 -19.28 -13.01 10.72
CA ARG A 217 -18.85 -13.26 12.11
C ARG A 217 -17.66 -12.38 12.48
N ILE A 218 -16.85 -12.06 11.49
CA ILE A 218 -15.67 -11.22 11.64
C ILE A 218 -15.72 -10.04 10.67
N GLN A 219 -15.23 -8.90 11.15
CA GLN A 219 -14.93 -7.73 10.33
C GLN A 219 -13.70 -7.05 10.91
N LYS A 220 -12.67 -6.88 10.09
CA LYS A 220 -11.42 -6.27 10.51
C LYS A 220 -10.88 -5.33 9.45
N GLU A 221 -10.46 -4.16 9.90
CA GLU A 221 -9.75 -3.18 9.10
C GLU A 221 -8.24 -3.30 9.34
N ALA A 222 -7.46 -3.22 8.28
CA ALA A 222 -6.02 -3.04 8.31
C ALA A 222 -5.62 -1.90 7.38
N ARG A 223 -4.58 -1.16 7.74
CA ARG A 223 -4.15 0.04 7.01
C ARG A 223 -2.65 0.03 6.79
N VAL A 224 -2.22 0.49 5.63
CA VAL A 224 -0.82 0.76 5.31
C VAL A 224 -0.68 2.09 4.58
N MET A 225 0.32 2.86 4.97
CA MET A 225 0.76 4.06 4.25
C MET A 225 2.06 3.71 3.53
N ILE A 226 2.14 4.05 2.26
CA ILE A 226 3.28 3.78 1.40
C ILE A 226 3.83 5.12 0.95
N VAL A 227 5.05 5.43 1.37
CA VAL A 227 5.69 6.72 1.11
C VAL A 227 6.64 6.58 -0.06
N SER A 228 6.39 7.35 -1.12
CA SER A 228 7.30 7.49 -2.26
C SER A 228 8.64 8.06 -1.83
N GLN A 229 9.69 7.54 -2.45
CA GLN A 229 11.06 8.00 -2.26
C GLN A 229 11.56 8.67 -3.54
N ILE A 230 12.66 9.37 -3.44
CA ILE A 230 13.43 9.79 -4.61
C ILE A 230 14.39 8.66 -5.01
N PRO A 231 14.67 8.46 -6.30
CA PRO A 231 15.69 7.52 -6.72
C PRO A 231 17.05 7.92 -6.17
N GLN A 232 17.92 6.94 -5.96
CA GLN A 232 19.24 7.14 -5.38
C GLN A 232 20.31 6.58 -6.32
N ALA A 233 21.50 7.15 -6.23
CA ALA A 233 22.70 6.64 -6.88
C ALA A 233 23.86 6.68 -5.90
N VAL A 234 24.67 5.63 -5.87
CA VAL A 234 25.81 5.53 -4.97
C VAL A 234 27.05 5.09 -5.74
N ILE A 235 28.15 5.84 -5.59
CA ILE A 235 29.44 5.46 -6.16
C ILE A 235 30.15 4.50 -5.21
N TYR A 236 30.65 3.40 -5.75
CA TYR A 236 31.42 2.39 -5.06
C TYR A 236 32.82 2.27 -5.68
N GLN A 237 33.81 1.99 -4.84
CA GLN A 237 35.15 1.63 -5.31
C GLN A 237 35.14 0.22 -5.85
N SER A 238 35.80 0.00 -6.97
CA SER A 238 36.00 -1.30 -7.59
C SER A 238 37.50 -1.68 -7.59
N PHE A 239 37.80 -2.93 -7.26
CA PHE A 239 39.15 -3.44 -7.24
C PHE A 239 39.29 -4.55 -8.29
N PRO A 240 40.40 -4.62 -9.07
CA PRO A 240 40.55 -5.56 -10.17
C PRO A 240 40.36 -7.03 -9.76
N LEU A 241 40.80 -7.42 -8.56
CA LEU A 241 40.70 -8.80 -8.05
C LEU A 241 39.59 -8.97 -6.99
N GLY A 242 39.21 -7.89 -6.30
CA GLY A 242 38.23 -7.92 -5.20
C GLY A 242 36.80 -7.60 -5.63
N GLY A 243 36.63 -7.05 -6.84
CA GLY A 243 35.32 -6.56 -7.30
C GLY A 243 34.91 -5.27 -6.57
N ILE A 244 33.62 -5.05 -6.49
CA ILE A 244 33.05 -3.82 -5.93
C ILE A 244 32.96 -3.92 -4.40
N GLU A 245 33.42 -2.90 -3.69
CA GLU A 245 33.31 -2.79 -2.24
C GLU A 245 31.93 -2.22 -1.83
N PHE A 246 30.93 -3.09 -1.78
CA PHE A 246 29.55 -2.70 -1.46
C PHE A 246 29.28 -2.27 -0.01
N ARG A 247 30.22 -2.54 0.90
CA ARG A 247 30.07 -2.18 2.32
C ARG A 247 30.30 -0.70 2.56
N ARG A 248 30.94 -0.02 1.63
CA ARG A 248 31.30 1.39 1.72
C ARG A 248 30.86 2.12 0.45
N GLY A 249 29.82 2.93 0.57
CA GLY A 249 29.41 3.85 -0.48
C GLY A 249 30.26 5.13 -0.46
N ALA A 250 29.91 6.08 -1.29
CA ALA A 250 30.62 7.31 -1.61
C ALA A 250 31.24 8.10 -0.45
N SER A 251 30.82 7.91 0.79
CA SER A 251 31.29 8.69 1.94
C SER A 251 32.57 8.17 2.61
N ALA A 252 33.12 7.04 2.17
CA ALA A 252 34.21 6.37 2.89
C ALA A 252 35.17 5.58 1.96
N PHE A 253 35.71 6.26 0.96
CA PHE A 253 36.74 5.63 0.11
C PHE A 253 38.05 5.45 0.86
N PHE A 254 38.70 4.32 0.56
CA PHE A 254 40.06 4.12 1.02
C PHE A 254 41.03 5.02 0.25
N PRO A 255 42.04 5.61 0.93
CA PRO A 255 43.15 6.23 0.23
C PRO A 255 43.80 5.22 -0.72
N VAL A 256 44.02 5.60 -1.96
CA VAL A 256 44.62 4.77 -2.98
C VAL A 256 46.01 5.32 -3.37
N PRO A 257 46.98 4.46 -3.68
CA PRO A 257 48.23 4.93 -4.27
C PRO A 257 47.98 5.49 -5.67
N PRO A 258 48.87 6.34 -6.19
CA PRO A 258 48.79 6.76 -7.59
C PRO A 258 48.75 5.56 -8.52
N GLY A 259 47.82 5.52 -9.44
CA GLY A 259 47.60 4.39 -10.34
C GLY A 259 46.21 4.40 -10.96
N ILE A 260 45.78 3.23 -11.42
CA ILE A 260 44.46 3.04 -11.99
C ILE A 260 43.44 2.85 -10.86
N ILE A 261 42.39 3.65 -10.90
CA ILE A 261 41.27 3.59 -9.97
C ILE A 261 40.01 3.30 -10.75
N ASP A 262 39.32 2.26 -10.36
CA ASP A 262 37.99 1.92 -10.89
C ASP A 262 36.91 2.29 -9.88
N VAL A 263 35.89 3.00 -10.36
CA VAL A 263 34.70 3.32 -9.57
C VAL A 263 33.45 2.95 -10.35
N GLN A 264 32.43 2.49 -9.65
CA GLN A 264 31.15 2.10 -10.24
C GLN A 264 30.01 2.84 -9.54
N ILE A 265 29.11 3.44 -10.32
CA ILE A 265 27.86 3.98 -9.80
C ILE A 265 26.76 2.92 -9.88
N GLU A 266 26.05 2.74 -8.78
CA GLU A 266 24.88 1.87 -8.70
C GLU A 266 23.63 2.68 -8.47
N PRO A 267 22.62 2.56 -9.36
CA PRO A 267 21.29 3.15 -9.18
C PRO A 267 20.45 2.31 -8.22
N PHE A 268 19.54 2.98 -7.49
CA PHE A 268 18.54 2.35 -6.63
C PHE A 268 17.20 3.01 -6.84
N PHE A 269 16.14 2.21 -6.83
CA PHE A 269 14.75 2.64 -6.85
C PHE A 269 14.35 3.43 -8.11
N PHE A 270 14.98 3.16 -9.23
CA PHE A 270 14.50 3.63 -10.53
C PHE A 270 13.37 2.72 -11.02
N ASN A 271 12.58 3.16 -12.00
CA ASN A 271 11.59 2.29 -12.64
C ASN A 271 12.25 1.01 -13.14
N LYS A 272 11.53 -0.13 -13.08
CA LYS A 272 12.08 -1.46 -13.33
C LYS A 272 12.72 -1.56 -14.70
N GLN A 273 14.01 -1.40 -14.72
CA GLN A 273 14.84 -1.54 -15.92
C GLN A 273 16.21 -2.10 -15.54
N SER A 274 16.91 -2.59 -16.54
CA SER A 274 18.31 -2.92 -16.39
C SER A 274 19.12 -1.64 -16.26
N LYS A 275 20.13 -1.62 -15.38
CA LYS A 275 21.07 -0.50 -15.28
C LYS A 275 21.77 -0.13 -16.60
N TYR A 276 21.74 -1.00 -17.59
CA TYR A 276 22.26 -0.73 -18.94
C TYR A 276 21.37 0.22 -19.75
N ASN A 277 20.12 0.44 -19.32
CA ASN A 277 19.16 1.32 -20.01
C ASN A 277 19.12 2.73 -19.43
N PHE A 278 19.94 3.01 -18.40
CA PHE A 278 20.07 4.36 -17.86
C PHE A 278 21.16 5.15 -18.60
N SER A 279 21.06 6.46 -18.63
CA SER A 279 22.16 7.35 -19.02
C SER A 279 23.02 7.68 -17.80
N TYR A 280 24.31 7.80 -18.04
CA TYR A 280 25.30 8.07 -17.02
C TYR A 280 26.17 9.27 -17.45
N GLU A 281 26.24 10.27 -16.59
CA GLU A 281 27.11 11.42 -16.79
C GLU A 281 28.13 11.44 -15.67
N TRP A 282 29.40 11.61 -16.03
CA TRP A 282 30.52 11.65 -15.11
C TRP A 282 31.24 12.98 -15.19
N LEU A 283 31.55 13.59 -14.06
CA LEU A 283 32.45 14.72 -13.95
C LEU A 283 33.62 14.36 -13.03
N VAL A 284 34.83 14.60 -13.50
CA VAL A 284 36.06 14.43 -12.71
C VAL A 284 36.72 15.79 -12.59
N GLN A 285 36.94 16.27 -11.35
CA GLN A 285 37.42 17.60 -11.07
C GLN A 285 36.62 18.71 -11.82
N GLY A 286 35.27 18.50 -11.93
CA GLY A 286 34.36 19.37 -12.64
C GLY A 286 34.35 19.25 -14.17
N ASN A 287 35.24 18.44 -14.76
CA ASN A 287 35.30 18.24 -16.20
C ASN A 287 34.52 16.99 -16.63
N PRO A 288 33.70 17.04 -17.70
CA PRO A 288 32.97 15.90 -18.22
C PRO A 288 33.93 14.84 -18.76
N VAL A 289 33.66 13.59 -18.37
CA VAL A 289 34.39 12.42 -18.84
C VAL A 289 33.42 11.31 -19.23
N SER A 290 33.87 10.39 -20.08
CA SER A 290 33.03 9.25 -20.49
C SER A 290 33.34 8.03 -19.64
N GLY A 291 32.33 7.34 -19.21
CA GLY A 291 32.45 6.01 -18.63
C GLY A 291 32.91 4.96 -19.66
N SER A 292 33.11 3.73 -19.24
CA SER A 292 33.47 2.64 -20.14
C SER A 292 32.41 2.46 -21.24
N PRO A 293 32.78 2.33 -22.52
CA PRO A 293 31.79 2.19 -23.63
C PRO A 293 30.86 0.98 -23.48
N LYS A 294 31.34 -0.10 -22.88
CA LYS A 294 30.53 -1.32 -22.66
C LYS A 294 29.75 -1.27 -21.34
N ASN A 295 30.26 -0.54 -20.36
CA ASN A 295 29.69 -0.44 -19.03
C ASN A 295 29.66 1.03 -18.59
N PRO A 296 28.70 1.85 -19.05
CA PRO A 296 28.71 3.30 -18.82
C PRO A 296 28.61 3.69 -17.34
N PHE A 297 28.20 2.77 -16.48
CA PHE A 297 28.20 2.90 -15.03
C PHE A 297 29.55 2.67 -14.36
N LEU A 298 30.61 2.30 -15.13
CA LEU A 298 31.99 2.11 -14.68
C LEU A 298 32.86 3.24 -15.21
N LEU A 299 33.63 3.86 -14.33
CA LEU A 299 34.65 4.86 -14.68
C LEU A 299 36.01 4.36 -14.22
N THR A 300 36.98 4.35 -15.16
CA THR A 300 38.39 4.05 -14.90
C THR A 300 39.21 5.32 -15.02
N LEU A 301 39.97 5.64 -14.00
CA LEU A 301 40.82 6.84 -13.93
C LEU A 301 42.27 6.44 -13.74
N ASP A 302 43.20 7.08 -14.50
CA ASP A 302 44.64 7.03 -14.25
C ASP A 302 45.07 8.27 -13.45
N THR A 303 45.55 8.07 -12.24
CA THR A 303 45.98 9.11 -11.31
C THR A 303 47.49 9.25 -11.22
N GLN A 304 48.27 8.49 -12.00
CA GLN A 304 49.76 8.50 -11.93
C GLN A 304 50.36 9.86 -12.31
N GLN A 305 49.74 10.56 -13.27
CA GLN A 305 50.25 11.79 -13.80
C GLN A 305 49.69 13.02 -13.07
N GLN A 306 48.81 12.82 -12.09
CA GLN A 306 48.19 13.95 -11.37
C GLN A 306 48.96 14.26 -10.09
N SER A 307 49.39 15.54 -9.96
CA SER A 307 50.00 16.06 -8.73
C SER A 307 48.97 16.33 -7.61
N LEU A 308 47.74 15.81 -7.76
CA LEU A 308 46.61 16.04 -6.85
C LEU A 308 46.74 15.16 -5.61
N ASN A 309 46.27 15.70 -4.47
CA ASN A 309 46.15 14.95 -3.21
C ASN A 309 44.83 14.19 -3.14
N ASP A 310 43.86 14.56 -3.99
CA ASP A 310 42.56 13.94 -4.08
C ASP A 310 41.96 14.04 -5.49
N VAL A 311 40.98 13.21 -5.78
CA VAL A 311 40.19 13.23 -7.00
C VAL A 311 38.73 13.33 -6.64
N SER A 312 38.07 14.38 -7.06
CA SER A 312 36.62 14.59 -6.91
C SER A 312 35.87 14.01 -8.11
N ILE A 313 34.92 13.16 -7.85
CA ILE A 313 34.06 12.49 -8.86
C ILE A 313 32.62 12.81 -8.55
N TYR A 314 31.90 13.31 -9.53
CA TYR A 314 30.46 13.46 -9.52
C TYR A 314 29.86 12.61 -10.63
N ALA A 315 28.76 11.92 -10.33
CA ALA A 315 28.07 11.09 -11.31
C ALA A 315 26.57 11.27 -11.19
N THR A 316 25.89 11.33 -12.34
CA THR A 316 24.44 11.38 -12.46
C THR A 316 23.96 10.16 -13.22
N VAL A 317 22.89 9.55 -12.72
CA VAL A 317 22.12 8.50 -13.37
C VAL A 317 20.75 9.06 -13.71
N GLN A 318 20.30 8.84 -14.93
CA GLN A 318 18.99 9.28 -15.39
C GLN A 318 18.27 8.17 -16.14
N ASP A 319 16.98 8.00 -15.90
CA ASP A 319 16.14 7.10 -16.68
C ASP A 319 15.90 7.67 -18.07
N GLN A 320 16.15 6.84 -19.11
CA GLN A 320 15.98 7.25 -20.52
C GLN A 320 14.56 7.02 -21.04
N VAL A 321 13.71 6.30 -20.31
CA VAL A 321 12.36 6.02 -20.76
C VAL A 321 11.52 7.29 -20.62
N LYS A 322 11.27 7.92 -21.75
CA LYS A 322 10.28 8.98 -21.89
C LYS A 322 8.90 8.41 -21.59
N LYS A 323 8.50 8.46 -20.33
CA LYS A 323 7.10 8.42 -19.97
C LYS A 323 6.71 9.85 -19.69
N THR A 324 5.87 10.43 -20.54
CA THR A 324 5.23 11.73 -20.39
C THR A 324 6.11 12.83 -19.77
N ASP A 325 6.28 13.92 -20.42
CA ASP A 325 7.26 15.00 -20.30
C ASP A 325 7.47 15.69 -18.93
N LEU A 326 6.95 15.18 -17.82
CA LEU A 326 6.93 15.89 -16.53
C LEU A 326 7.88 15.35 -15.46
N TYR A 327 8.22 14.06 -15.46
CA TYR A 327 9.10 13.48 -14.45
C TYR A 327 10.08 12.47 -15.07
N LEU A 328 11.35 12.84 -15.13
CA LEU A 328 12.45 11.91 -15.45
C LEU A 328 13.20 11.61 -14.14
N PRO A 329 13.08 10.39 -13.62
CA PRO A 329 13.85 10.01 -12.44
C PRO A 329 15.35 10.19 -12.68
N ALA A 330 15.99 10.97 -11.84
CA ALA A 330 17.43 11.18 -11.85
C ALA A 330 17.97 11.14 -10.42
N ALA A 331 19.20 10.67 -10.28
CA ALA A 331 19.93 10.68 -9.02
C ALA A 331 21.41 10.96 -9.24
N SER A 332 22.02 11.66 -8.31
CA SER A 332 23.43 12.01 -8.38
C SER A 332 24.19 11.54 -7.15
N SER A 333 25.47 11.26 -7.32
CA SER A 333 26.39 10.91 -6.25
C SER A 333 27.69 11.66 -6.41
N PHE A 334 28.30 12.02 -5.29
CA PHE A 334 29.59 12.71 -5.22
C PHE A 334 30.54 11.97 -4.28
N VAL A 335 31.81 11.90 -4.66
CA VAL A 335 32.87 11.34 -3.83
C VAL A 335 34.18 12.06 -4.05
N THR A 336 34.98 12.13 -2.99
CA THR A 336 36.39 12.53 -3.06
C THR A 336 37.27 11.38 -2.65
N ILE A 337 38.17 10.96 -3.53
CA ILE A 337 39.09 9.84 -3.32
C ILE A 337 40.46 10.42 -2.98
N PRO A 338 40.99 10.23 -1.75
CA PRO A 338 42.33 10.69 -1.39
C PRO A 338 43.41 9.85 -2.10
N ILE A 339 44.40 10.52 -2.68
CA ILE A 339 45.56 9.90 -3.31
C ILE A 339 46.70 9.92 -2.30
N ARG A 340 47.22 8.73 -1.92
CA ARG A 340 48.34 8.60 -1.01
C ARG A 340 49.61 8.60 -1.83
N LYS A 341 50.46 9.67 -1.67
CA LYS A 341 51.80 9.71 -2.22
C LYS A 341 52.76 8.84 -1.43
#